data_6cadfe602292dff7f50112b403da7579
#
_entry.id   6cadfe602292dff7f50112b403da7579
#
_cell.length_a   1.000
_cell.length_b   1.000
_cell.length_c   1.000
_cell.angle_alpha   90.00
_cell.angle_beta   90.00
_cell.angle_gamma   90.00
#
_symmetry.space_group_name_H-M   'P 1'
#
loop_
_entity.id
_entity.type
_entity.pdbx_description
1 polymer ?
#
loop_
_entity_poly.entity_id
_entity_poly.type
_entity_poly.pdbx_seq_one_letter_code
_entity_poly.pdbx_strand_id
1 'polypeptide(L)'
;MQVVIAIPELERKQFFERLLPGLQLPDRVEECLFRPIGGVPLLTRVLATAARAGAARVLLIWPASVHCRLRERALQSKLLRGLDVVNVISQEAFRPAVSAHWDTLCEYLSAEFLWLPWNWVTAKQCLTALDPVSTSLADWTRPALITRNKMSSHSSRAAEGVAVISPETAREAERFLVAKSGKVLDGIHTGFNRYLCRPVVRWLSHTCITPNQVSFGGLFVAVLSCWAFAQGTYLWYVLGASLFFIAGLFDEMDGMLARIKFADSPFGTWLEGFIDGVSYLLLFGGTAVGLYWQNGRSELVVGAALLIGTALTIIVTSLMRKHGAPADRPNEYLGNFYQLLEKDSSNWISRISRQIQAFMRRGVMIHYVVIFTLLHGLWAFFYIAAISSHLTWILALYFNRRFFKRHIDPYSYGIQRKVWKHYESTHISRGSGHPHPADSRPTSEVSHSS
;
A
#
# COMPACT_ATOMS: atom_id res chain seq x y z
N MET A 1 -3.82 4.43 -18.31
CA MET A 1 -2.39 4.44 -18.76
C MET A 1 -2.10 3.14 -19.46
N GLN A 2 -1.42 3.17 -20.59
CA GLN A 2 -0.87 2.00 -21.27
C GLN A 2 0.56 1.76 -20.81
N VAL A 3 0.95 0.50 -20.63
CA VAL A 3 2.32 0.11 -20.30
C VAL A 3 2.87 -0.77 -21.41
N VAL A 4 4.11 -0.54 -21.80
CA VAL A 4 4.80 -1.35 -22.80
C VAL A 4 5.98 -2.06 -22.15
N ILE A 5 6.03 -3.38 -22.31
CA ILE A 5 7.08 -4.25 -21.81
C ILE A 5 7.59 -5.10 -22.98
N ALA A 6 8.87 -5.04 -23.26
CA ALA A 6 9.49 -5.93 -24.24
C ALA A 6 10.41 -6.92 -23.55
N ILE A 7 10.29 -8.17 -23.95
CA ILE A 7 11.17 -9.25 -23.52
C ILE A 7 12.27 -9.35 -24.56
N PRO A 8 13.55 -9.14 -24.21
CA PRO A 8 14.63 -9.21 -25.16
C PRO A 8 14.83 -10.63 -25.64
N GLU A 9 15.26 -10.79 -26.87
CA GLU A 9 15.83 -12.03 -27.33
C GLU A 9 17.19 -12.19 -26.66
N LEU A 10 17.27 -13.12 -25.73
CA LEU A 10 18.53 -13.45 -25.09
C LEU A 10 19.31 -14.39 -26.03
N GLU A 11 19.75 -13.85 -27.14
CA GLU A 11 20.89 -14.44 -27.81
C GLU A 11 22.11 -14.26 -26.93
N ARG A 12 22.45 -15.34 -26.22
CA ARG A 12 23.75 -15.67 -25.64
C ARG A 12 24.46 -14.57 -24.84
N LYS A 13 25.12 -14.99 -23.79
CA LYS A 13 26.12 -14.38 -22.92
C LYS A 13 26.78 -13.04 -23.36
N GLN A 14 26.92 -12.79 -24.65
CA GLN A 14 27.68 -11.67 -25.19
C GLN A 14 27.09 -10.29 -24.96
N PHE A 15 25.76 -10.14 -24.90
CA PHE A 15 25.14 -8.81 -24.74
C PHE A 15 25.31 -8.29 -23.32
N PHE A 16 25.14 -9.16 -22.33
CA PHE A 16 25.25 -8.77 -20.93
C PHE A 16 26.70 -8.79 -20.43
N GLU A 17 27.57 -9.63 -20.95
CA GLU A 17 29.01 -9.57 -20.68
C GLU A 17 29.65 -8.25 -21.14
N ARG A 18 29.09 -7.61 -22.18
CA ARG A 18 29.51 -6.25 -22.60
C ARG A 18 29.00 -5.14 -21.70
N LEU A 19 27.82 -5.32 -21.08
CA LEU A 19 27.22 -4.32 -20.19
C LEU A 19 27.73 -4.40 -18.75
N LEU A 20 28.05 -5.61 -18.30
CA LEU A 20 28.50 -5.86 -16.91
C LEU A 20 29.53 -7.01 -16.90
N PRO A 21 30.78 -6.73 -17.19
CA PRO A 21 31.83 -7.74 -17.18
C PRO A 21 31.98 -8.37 -15.79
N GLY A 22 31.89 -9.69 -15.74
CA GLY A 22 32.02 -10.49 -14.50
C GLY A 22 30.69 -10.96 -13.88
N LEU A 23 29.53 -10.66 -14.49
CA LEU A 23 28.23 -11.12 -14.00
C LEU A 23 27.93 -12.53 -14.52
N GLN A 24 27.64 -13.48 -13.61
CA GLN A 24 27.10 -14.78 -13.99
C GLN A 24 25.64 -14.64 -14.42
N LEU A 25 25.37 -14.73 -15.70
CA LEU A 25 24.03 -14.63 -16.27
C LEU A 25 23.35 -16.01 -16.27
N PRO A 26 22.02 -16.05 -16.07
CA PRO A 26 21.27 -17.27 -16.28
C PRO A 26 21.36 -17.68 -17.74
N ASP A 27 21.55 -18.97 -17.96
CA ASP A 27 21.73 -19.54 -19.31
C ASP A 27 20.46 -19.46 -20.19
N ARG A 28 19.30 -19.13 -19.60
CA ARG A 28 18.00 -19.06 -20.28
C ARG A 28 17.12 -17.91 -19.79
N VAL A 29 16.47 -17.19 -20.71
CA VAL A 29 15.43 -16.14 -20.42
C VAL A 29 14.36 -16.68 -19.51
N GLU A 30 13.97 -17.92 -19.74
CA GLU A 30 12.89 -18.60 -19.04
C GLU A 30 13.14 -18.67 -17.54
N GLU A 31 14.38 -18.94 -17.13
CA GLU A 31 14.76 -18.97 -15.70
C GLU A 31 14.65 -17.62 -15.04
N CYS A 32 14.97 -16.54 -15.76
CA CYS A 32 14.81 -15.19 -15.26
C CYS A 32 13.35 -14.79 -15.14
N LEU A 33 12.53 -15.02 -16.15
CA LEU A 33 11.12 -14.63 -16.19
C LEU A 33 10.32 -15.27 -15.04
N PHE A 34 10.64 -16.52 -14.71
CA PHE A 34 9.95 -17.28 -13.67
C PHE A 34 10.67 -17.29 -12.32
N ARG A 35 11.81 -16.61 -12.20
CA ARG A 35 12.51 -16.49 -10.92
C ARG A 35 11.60 -15.84 -9.88
N PRO A 36 11.37 -16.49 -8.72
CA PRO A 36 10.54 -15.94 -7.68
C PRO A 36 11.25 -14.77 -7.00
N ILE A 37 10.60 -13.62 -6.92
CA ILE A 37 11.01 -12.45 -6.17
C ILE A 37 9.95 -12.22 -5.09
N GLY A 38 10.32 -12.43 -3.82
CA GLY A 38 9.34 -12.39 -2.73
C GLY A 38 8.15 -13.34 -2.95
N GLY A 39 8.42 -14.55 -3.48
CA GLY A 39 7.41 -15.60 -3.72
C GLY A 39 6.56 -15.41 -4.98
N VAL A 40 6.78 -14.38 -5.80
CA VAL A 40 6.04 -14.13 -7.05
C VAL A 40 7.01 -14.14 -8.23
N PRO A 41 6.72 -14.86 -9.34
CA PRO A 41 7.56 -14.87 -10.54
C PRO A 41 7.84 -13.46 -11.05
N LEU A 42 9.06 -13.19 -11.51
CA LEU A 42 9.54 -11.85 -11.89
C LEU A 42 8.60 -11.15 -12.88
N LEU A 43 8.29 -11.78 -14.01
CA LEU A 43 7.40 -11.17 -15.01
C LEU A 43 5.99 -10.92 -14.47
N THR A 44 5.43 -11.90 -13.73
CA THR A 44 4.12 -11.72 -13.07
C THR A 44 4.15 -10.53 -12.10
N ARG A 45 5.26 -10.36 -11.37
CA ARG A 45 5.44 -9.23 -10.44
C ARG A 45 5.47 -7.90 -11.17
N VAL A 46 6.22 -7.79 -12.26
CA VAL A 46 6.31 -6.57 -13.07
C VAL A 46 4.93 -6.18 -13.62
N LEU A 47 4.21 -7.15 -14.20
CA LEU A 47 2.84 -6.97 -14.71
C LEU A 47 1.85 -6.57 -13.60
N ALA A 48 1.88 -7.27 -12.46
CA ALA A 48 0.99 -6.97 -11.32
C ALA A 48 1.29 -5.59 -10.70
N THR A 49 2.55 -5.17 -10.68
CA THR A 49 2.92 -3.82 -10.22
C THR A 49 2.40 -2.76 -11.18
N ALA A 50 2.52 -2.96 -12.49
CA ALA A 50 1.96 -2.08 -13.51
C ALA A 50 0.42 -1.97 -13.37
N ALA A 51 -0.28 -3.10 -13.23
CA ALA A 51 -1.73 -3.13 -13.01
C ALA A 51 -2.15 -2.32 -11.77
N ARG A 52 -1.43 -2.50 -10.65
CA ARG A 52 -1.70 -1.76 -9.41
C ARG A 52 -1.33 -0.27 -9.48
N ALA A 53 -0.42 0.10 -10.38
CA ALA A 53 -0.10 1.50 -10.67
C ALA A 53 -1.15 2.19 -11.57
N GLY A 54 -2.19 1.46 -12.00
CA GLY A 54 -3.30 1.99 -12.80
C GLY A 54 -3.14 1.75 -14.31
N ALA A 55 -2.34 0.77 -14.72
CA ALA A 55 -2.31 0.34 -16.11
C ALA A 55 -3.66 -0.28 -16.50
N ALA A 56 -4.32 0.29 -17.51
CA ALA A 56 -5.54 -0.26 -18.08
C ALA A 56 -5.21 -1.35 -19.13
N ARG A 57 -4.12 -1.16 -19.87
CA ARG A 57 -3.64 -2.06 -20.90
C ARG A 57 -2.13 -2.23 -20.80
N VAL A 58 -1.66 -3.45 -21.01
CA VAL A 58 -0.22 -3.77 -21.14
C VAL A 58 0.04 -4.37 -22.50
N LEU A 59 0.95 -3.77 -23.24
CA LEU A 59 1.49 -4.32 -24.48
C LEU A 59 2.75 -5.12 -24.13
N LEU A 60 2.70 -6.44 -24.33
CA LEU A 60 3.79 -7.34 -24.03
C LEU A 60 4.40 -7.87 -25.33
N ILE A 61 5.61 -7.45 -25.63
CA ILE A 61 6.33 -7.81 -26.84
C ILE A 61 7.20 -9.04 -26.55
N TRP A 62 6.96 -10.11 -27.29
CA TRP A 62 7.67 -11.36 -27.16
C TRP A 62 8.58 -11.59 -28.35
N PRO A 63 9.82 -12.08 -28.17
CA PRO A 63 10.60 -12.60 -29.27
C PRO A 63 9.98 -13.91 -29.80
N ALA A 64 10.11 -14.12 -31.10
CA ALA A 64 9.58 -15.35 -31.75
C ALA A 64 10.19 -16.63 -31.20
N SER A 65 11.41 -16.57 -30.67
CA SER A 65 12.14 -17.69 -30.06
C SER A 65 11.48 -18.24 -28.78
N VAL A 66 10.62 -17.45 -28.11
CA VAL A 66 9.95 -17.92 -26.87
C VAL A 66 8.74 -18.78 -27.21
N HIS A 67 8.75 -20.01 -26.72
CA HIS A 67 7.71 -21.00 -27.00
C HIS A 67 6.32 -20.55 -26.48
N CYS A 68 5.23 -20.84 -27.22
CA CYS A 68 3.88 -20.43 -26.89
C CYS A 68 3.42 -20.84 -25.48
N ARG A 69 3.74 -22.07 -25.06
CA ARG A 69 3.40 -22.59 -23.71
C ARG A 69 4.01 -21.74 -22.57
N LEU A 70 5.19 -21.17 -22.79
CA LEU A 70 5.83 -20.32 -21.77
C LEU A 70 5.13 -18.96 -21.67
N ARG A 71 4.72 -18.39 -22.82
CA ARG A 71 3.94 -17.17 -22.88
C ARG A 71 2.60 -17.34 -22.15
N GLU A 72 1.90 -18.44 -22.40
CA GLU A 72 0.65 -18.76 -21.72
C GLU A 72 0.86 -18.93 -20.22
N ARG A 73 1.86 -19.70 -19.81
CA ARG A 73 2.20 -19.92 -18.38
C ARG A 73 2.49 -18.62 -17.65
N ALA A 74 3.16 -17.67 -18.29
CA ALA A 74 3.48 -16.38 -17.70
C ALA A 74 2.24 -15.54 -17.39
N LEU A 75 1.14 -15.72 -18.14
CA LEU A 75 -0.11 -14.97 -18.02
C LEU A 75 -1.22 -15.69 -17.22
N GLN A 76 -1.03 -16.95 -16.84
CA GLN A 76 -2.03 -17.74 -16.10
C GLN A 76 -2.23 -17.30 -14.64
N SER A 77 -1.47 -16.32 -14.16
CA SER A 77 -1.55 -15.89 -12.76
C SER A 77 -2.87 -15.20 -12.44
N LYS A 78 -3.47 -15.59 -11.30
CA LYS A 78 -4.66 -14.93 -10.74
C LYS A 78 -4.42 -13.43 -10.46
N LEU A 79 -3.18 -13.02 -10.26
CA LEU A 79 -2.79 -11.63 -10.00
C LEU A 79 -2.99 -10.71 -11.20
N LEU A 80 -3.13 -11.28 -12.41
CA LEU A 80 -3.32 -10.55 -13.66
C LEU A 80 -4.79 -10.51 -14.12
N ARG A 81 -5.72 -11.00 -13.31
CA ARG A 81 -7.14 -10.96 -13.64
C ARG A 81 -7.63 -9.51 -13.79
N GLY A 82 -8.27 -9.23 -14.92
CA GLY A 82 -8.79 -7.89 -15.23
C GLY A 82 -7.79 -6.94 -15.88
N LEU A 83 -6.53 -7.37 -16.08
CA LEU A 83 -5.54 -6.63 -16.86
C LEU A 83 -5.68 -7.02 -18.34
N ASP A 84 -5.89 -6.03 -19.21
CA ASP A 84 -5.89 -6.23 -20.66
C ASP A 84 -4.43 -6.36 -21.13
N VAL A 85 -4.01 -7.59 -21.45
CA VAL A 85 -2.64 -7.87 -21.92
C VAL A 85 -2.69 -8.23 -23.40
N VAL A 86 -2.15 -7.33 -24.23
CA VAL A 86 -1.99 -7.53 -25.65
C VAL A 86 -0.61 -8.12 -25.92
N ASN A 87 -0.58 -9.34 -26.45
CA ASN A 87 0.67 -10.03 -26.79
C ASN A 87 1.02 -9.76 -28.26
N VAL A 88 2.21 -9.23 -28.50
CA VAL A 88 2.77 -9.02 -29.84
C VAL A 88 4.01 -9.90 -29.97
N ILE A 89 4.11 -10.60 -31.07
CA ILE A 89 5.27 -11.44 -31.41
C ILE A 89 6.13 -10.70 -32.42
N SER A 90 7.33 -10.33 -32.00
CA SER A 90 8.30 -9.73 -32.92
C SER A 90 9.14 -10.81 -33.58
N GLN A 91 9.22 -10.75 -34.90
CA GLN A 91 10.06 -11.67 -35.69
C GLN A 91 11.55 -11.37 -35.52
N GLU A 92 11.87 -10.11 -35.29
CA GLU A 92 13.22 -9.64 -34.97
C GLU A 92 13.34 -9.26 -33.47
N ALA A 93 14.57 -9.28 -32.99
CA ALA A 93 14.85 -8.85 -31.61
C ALA A 93 14.43 -7.39 -31.43
N PHE A 94 13.37 -7.16 -30.61
CA PHE A 94 12.88 -5.82 -30.34
C PHE A 94 13.93 -4.98 -29.60
N ARG A 95 14.36 -3.90 -30.22
CA ARG A 95 15.32 -2.93 -29.65
C ARG A 95 14.63 -1.58 -29.47
N PRO A 96 14.35 -1.14 -28.26
CA PRO A 96 13.62 0.10 -28.02
C PRO A 96 14.34 1.35 -28.54
N ALA A 97 15.65 1.30 -28.74
CA ALA A 97 16.42 2.39 -29.33
C ALA A 97 16.26 2.52 -30.86
N VAL A 98 15.63 1.55 -31.54
CA VAL A 98 15.45 1.54 -33.00
C VAL A 98 14.04 2.00 -33.34
N SER A 99 13.90 3.15 -34.01
CA SER A 99 12.59 3.75 -34.34
C SER A 99 11.74 2.84 -35.21
N ALA A 100 12.32 2.16 -36.21
CA ALA A 100 11.60 1.26 -37.08
C ALA A 100 10.85 0.12 -36.33
N HIS A 101 11.35 -0.32 -35.20
CA HIS A 101 10.65 -1.34 -34.38
C HIS A 101 9.36 -0.78 -33.73
N TRP A 102 9.29 0.52 -33.51
CA TRP A 102 8.09 1.17 -32.97
C TRP A 102 7.04 1.42 -34.07
N ASP A 103 7.46 1.61 -35.32
CA ASP A 103 6.56 1.83 -36.43
C ASP A 103 5.66 0.62 -36.65
N THR A 104 6.17 -0.59 -36.46
CA THR A 104 5.39 -1.84 -36.53
C THR A 104 4.35 -1.97 -35.42
N LEU A 105 4.49 -1.21 -34.31
CA LEU A 105 3.63 -1.24 -33.17
C LEU A 105 2.66 -0.05 -33.12
N CYS A 106 2.70 0.84 -34.08
CA CYS A 106 1.92 2.09 -34.07
C CYS A 106 0.42 1.90 -33.88
N GLU A 107 -0.17 0.81 -34.39
CA GLU A 107 -1.59 0.51 -34.21
C GLU A 107 -1.98 0.13 -32.80
N TYR A 108 -1.03 -0.38 -32.02
CA TYR A 108 -1.24 -0.84 -30.64
C TYR A 108 -0.90 0.21 -29.59
N LEU A 109 -0.20 1.29 -29.98
CA LEU A 109 0.35 2.27 -29.05
C LEU A 109 -0.62 3.44 -28.80
N SER A 110 -0.80 3.81 -27.54
CA SER A 110 -1.43 5.06 -27.13
C SER A 110 -0.53 6.25 -27.46
N ALA A 111 -1.09 7.49 -27.43
CA ALA A 111 -0.32 8.72 -27.63
C ALA A 111 0.79 8.87 -26.59
N GLU A 112 0.52 8.43 -25.36
CA GLU A 112 1.48 8.35 -24.25
C GLU A 112 1.42 6.97 -23.64
N PHE A 113 2.57 6.40 -23.33
CA PHE A 113 2.68 5.11 -22.67
C PHE A 113 3.88 5.07 -21.74
N LEU A 114 3.81 4.21 -20.73
CA LEU A 114 4.90 3.94 -19.82
C LEU A 114 5.74 2.77 -20.36
N TRP A 115 7.00 3.03 -20.66
CA TRP A 115 8.00 1.99 -20.87
C TRP A 115 8.40 1.39 -19.53
N LEU A 116 8.30 0.07 -19.38
CA LEU A 116 8.70 -0.65 -18.18
C LEU A 116 9.61 -1.82 -18.57
N PRO A 117 10.89 -1.82 -18.21
CA PRO A 117 11.76 -2.95 -18.48
C PRO A 117 11.24 -4.23 -17.82
N TRP A 118 11.30 -5.34 -18.56
CA TRP A 118 10.75 -6.65 -18.15
C TRP A 118 11.32 -7.20 -16.83
N ASN A 119 12.53 -6.80 -16.49
CA ASN A 119 13.28 -7.22 -15.31
C ASN A 119 13.34 -6.16 -14.20
N TRP A 120 12.56 -5.07 -14.33
CA TRP A 120 12.58 -3.99 -13.36
C TRP A 120 11.61 -4.22 -12.20
N VAL A 121 12.17 -4.47 -11.01
CA VAL A 121 11.39 -4.64 -9.79
C VAL A 121 11.28 -3.32 -9.05
N THR A 122 10.05 -2.86 -8.87
CA THR A 122 9.73 -1.59 -8.20
C THR A 122 8.45 -1.71 -7.37
N ALA A 123 8.21 -0.72 -6.52
CA ALA A 123 6.96 -0.60 -5.78
C ALA A 123 5.94 0.28 -6.55
N LYS A 124 4.63 0.02 -6.35
CA LYS A 124 3.55 0.80 -6.97
C LYS A 124 3.78 2.32 -6.85
N GLN A 125 4.11 2.79 -5.65
CA GLN A 125 4.32 4.21 -5.36
C GLN A 125 5.46 4.84 -6.16
N CYS A 126 6.46 4.06 -6.53
CA CYS A 126 7.58 4.55 -7.34
C CYS A 126 7.18 4.74 -8.82
N LEU A 127 6.24 3.93 -9.34
CA LEU A 127 5.70 4.11 -10.70
C LEU A 127 4.69 5.26 -10.76
N THR A 128 3.87 5.45 -9.73
CA THR A 128 2.88 6.53 -9.70
C THR A 128 3.49 7.91 -9.44
N ALA A 129 4.74 7.97 -8.99
CA ALA A 129 5.48 9.22 -8.73
C ALA A 129 6.34 9.67 -9.93
N LEU A 130 6.19 9.05 -11.10
CA LEU A 130 6.88 9.47 -12.32
C LEU A 130 6.21 10.72 -12.89
N ASP A 131 6.90 11.86 -12.78
CA ASP A 131 6.48 13.09 -13.42
C ASP A 131 7.04 13.16 -14.86
N PRO A 132 6.27 13.66 -15.83
CA PRO A 132 6.76 13.84 -17.19
C PRO A 132 7.76 15.01 -17.26
N VAL A 133 9.02 14.74 -17.49
CA VAL A 133 10.05 15.74 -17.81
C VAL A 133 10.89 15.28 -18.99
N SER A 134 11.19 16.21 -19.90
CA SER A 134 12.00 15.94 -21.09
C SER A 134 13.48 15.72 -20.73
N THR A 135 13.97 14.52 -20.97
CA THR A 135 15.41 14.25 -21.03
C THR A 135 15.78 13.85 -22.46
N SER A 136 16.88 14.37 -22.95
CA SER A 136 17.31 14.26 -24.35
C SER A 136 17.82 12.88 -24.77
N LEU A 137 17.88 11.90 -23.86
CA LEU A 137 18.32 10.53 -24.14
C LEU A 137 17.46 9.55 -23.32
N ALA A 138 16.70 8.72 -24.02
CA ALA A 138 15.92 7.66 -23.41
C ALA A 138 16.83 6.57 -22.83
N ASP A 139 16.90 6.47 -21.52
CA ASP A 139 17.53 5.32 -20.85
C ASP A 139 16.52 4.16 -20.80
N TRP A 140 16.57 3.30 -21.82
CA TRP A 140 15.68 2.14 -21.96
C TRP A 140 15.90 1.06 -20.91
N THR A 141 16.91 1.20 -20.07
CA THR A 141 17.17 0.29 -18.95
C THR A 141 16.31 0.61 -17.72
N ARG A 142 15.62 1.76 -17.71
CA ARG A 142 14.78 2.25 -16.61
C ARG A 142 13.36 2.56 -17.09
N PRO A 143 12.36 2.56 -16.17
CA PRO A 143 11.02 3.01 -16.50
C PRO A 143 11.01 4.46 -16.97
N ALA A 144 10.28 4.72 -18.06
CA ALA A 144 10.15 6.05 -18.64
C ALA A 144 8.74 6.27 -19.23
N LEU A 145 8.19 7.47 -19.05
CA LEU A 145 6.99 7.89 -19.74
C LEU A 145 7.38 8.39 -21.15
N ILE A 146 6.78 7.86 -22.19
CA ILE A 146 7.15 8.10 -23.59
C ILE A 146 5.96 8.67 -24.37
N THR A 147 6.20 9.72 -25.13
CA THR A 147 5.22 10.28 -26.08
C THR A 147 5.49 9.73 -27.48
N ARG A 148 4.48 9.09 -28.08
CA ARG A 148 4.55 8.38 -29.39
C ARG A 148 5.15 9.26 -30.49
N ASN A 149 4.70 10.51 -30.60
CA ASN A 149 5.09 11.39 -31.72
C ASN A 149 6.53 11.91 -31.66
N LYS A 150 7.19 11.84 -30.51
CA LYS A 150 8.53 12.39 -30.33
C LYS A 150 9.57 11.33 -29.96
N MET A 151 9.14 10.10 -29.61
CA MET A 151 10.00 9.04 -29.06
C MET A 151 11.01 9.56 -28.02
N SER A 152 10.65 10.69 -27.39
CA SER A 152 11.43 11.29 -26.31
C SER A 152 10.90 10.78 -24.99
N SER A 153 11.79 10.33 -24.14
CA SER A 153 11.42 9.96 -22.79
C SER A 153 11.21 11.20 -21.94
N HIS A 154 10.14 11.19 -21.16
CA HIS A 154 9.85 12.21 -20.18
C HIS A 154 9.93 11.55 -18.79
N SER A 155 11.00 11.76 -18.06
CA SER A 155 11.09 11.36 -16.65
C SER A 155 12.02 12.31 -15.89
N SER A 156 11.49 12.99 -14.87
CA SER A 156 12.27 13.88 -14.01
C SER A 156 12.96 13.15 -12.87
N ARG A 157 12.41 12.04 -12.41
CA ARG A 157 13.00 11.17 -11.41
C ARG A 157 13.18 9.79 -11.99
N ALA A 158 14.41 9.28 -11.94
CA ALA A 158 14.63 7.87 -12.19
C ALA A 158 13.71 7.07 -11.25
N ALA A 159 12.85 6.22 -11.81
CA ALA A 159 12.01 5.35 -10.99
C ALA A 159 12.91 4.53 -10.05
N GLU A 160 12.66 4.63 -8.76
CA GLU A 160 13.36 3.80 -7.80
C GLU A 160 12.99 2.33 -8.03
N GLY A 161 14.00 1.47 -8.15
CA GLY A 161 13.80 0.04 -8.39
C GLY A 161 15.12 -0.65 -8.60
N VAL A 162 15.06 -1.95 -8.83
CA VAL A 162 16.21 -2.83 -9.03
C VAL A 162 16.00 -3.65 -10.30
N ALA A 163 16.97 -3.61 -11.22
CA ALA A 163 17.02 -4.48 -12.38
C ALA A 163 17.50 -5.87 -11.96
N VAL A 164 16.67 -6.88 -12.17
CA VAL A 164 16.99 -8.26 -11.81
C VAL A 164 17.65 -8.95 -12.99
N ILE A 165 18.94 -9.24 -12.84
CA ILE A 165 19.76 -9.88 -13.87
C ILE A 165 20.44 -11.16 -13.30
N SER A 166 20.72 -11.19 -12.00
CA SER A 166 21.43 -12.26 -11.32
C SER A 166 20.72 -12.68 -10.03
N PRO A 167 21.11 -13.79 -9.40
CA PRO A 167 20.62 -14.16 -8.07
C PRO A 167 20.91 -13.11 -7.00
N GLU A 168 21.97 -12.35 -7.15
CA GLU A 168 22.36 -11.28 -6.22
C GLU A 168 21.44 -10.08 -6.34
N THR A 169 21.19 -9.61 -7.57
CA THR A 169 20.24 -8.53 -7.83
C THR A 169 18.80 -8.94 -7.50
N ALA A 170 18.46 -10.22 -7.59
CA ALA A 170 17.19 -10.75 -7.10
C ALA A 170 17.04 -10.57 -5.58
N ARG A 171 18.10 -10.89 -4.81
CA ARG A 171 18.11 -10.66 -3.35
C ARG A 171 18.06 -9.17 -3.00
N GLU A 172 18.69 -8.33 -3.80
CA GLU A 172 18.64 -6.88 -3.65
C GLU A 172 17.22 -6.34 -3.93
N ALA A 173 16.57 -6.82 -4.99
CA ALA A 173 15.18 -6.49 -5.30
C ALA A 173 14.22 -6.88 -4.18
N GLU A 174 14.41 -8.03 -3.55
CA GLU A 174 13.64 -8.44 -2.37
C GLU A 174 13.85 -7.50 -1.18
N ARG A 175 15.11 -7.14 -0.88
CA ARG A 175 15.42 -6.17 0.18
C ARG A 175 14.75 -4.83 -0.10
N PHE A 176 14.80 -4.37 -1.36
CA PHE A 176 14.14 -3.16 -1.80
C PHE A 176 12.61 -3.24 -1.60
N LEU A 177 11.95 -4.33 -2.04
CA LEU A 177 10.51 -4.51 -1.86
C LEU A 177 10.11 -4.52 -0.39
N VAL A 178 10.86 -5.23 0.46
CA VAL A 178 10.61 -5.27 1.90
C VAL A 178 10.80 -3.88 2.51
N ALA A 179 11.81 -3.11 2.10
CA ALA A 179 12.03 -1.75 2.58
C ALA A 179 10.91 -0.79 2.16
N LYS A 180 10.40 -0.93 0.93
CA LYS A 180 9.32 -0.10 0.36
C LYS A 180 7.91 -0.63 0.67
N SER A 181 7.76 -1.74 1.39
CA SER A 181 6.45 -2.28 1.78
C SER A 181 5.74 -1.47 2.87
N GLY A 182 6.33 -0.37 3.35
CA GLY A 182 5.75 0.56 4.31
C GLY A 182 4.56 1.36 3.77
N LYS A 183 3.73 1.89 4.69
CA LYS A 183 2.69 2.89 4.36
C LYS A 183 3.34 4.28 4.39
N VAL A 184 2.89 5.20 3.52
CA VAL A 184 3.46 6.56 3.38
C VAL A 184 3.29 7.41 4.66
N LEU A 185 2.30 7.11 5.49
CA LEU A 185 1.95 7.88 6.70
C LEU A 185 2.63 7.38 7.99
N ASP A 186 3.70 6.62 7.89
CA ASP A 186 4.32 5.98 9.04
C ASP A 186 5.24 6.92 9.83
N GLY A 187 5.07 6.91 11.16
CA GLY A 187 5.95 7.62 12.08
C GLY A 187 7.25 6.86 12.37
N ILE A 188 8.16 7.47 13.13
CA ILE A 188 9.48 6.91 13.50
C ILE A 188 9.35 5.53 14.19
N HIS A 189 8.39 5.36 15.10
CA HIS A 189 8.16 4.12 15.83
C HIS A 189 7.75 2.95 14.91
N THR A 190 6.87 3.22 13.94
CA THR A 190 6.48 2.23 12.94
C THR A 190 7.66 1.84 12.05
N GLY A 191 8.55 2.79 11.75
CA GLY A 191 9.79 2.53 11.04
C GLY A 191 10.70 1.53 11.77
N PHE A 192 10.82 1.67 13.10
CA PHE A 192 11.58 0.75 13.95
C PHE A 192 10.97 -0.65 13.98
N ASN A 193 9.66 -0.77 14.21
CA ASN A 193 8.96 -2.05 14.20
C ASN A 193 9.16 -2.79 12.87
N ARG A 194 9.03 -2.09 11.76
CA ARG A 194 9.26 -2.66 10.43
C ARG A 194 10.69 -3.09 10.20
N TYR A 195 11.65 -2.33 10.71
CA TYR A 195 13.04 -2.73 10.64
C TYR A 195 13.25 -4.10 11.30
N LEU A 196 12.67 -4.32 12.49
CA LEU A 196 12.69 -5.61 13.18
C LEU A 196 11.98 -6.73 12.39
N CYS A 197 10.88 -6.40 11.71
CA CYS A 197 10.09 -7.37 10.94
C CYS A 197 10.74 -7.78 9.61
N ARG A 198 11.62 -6.95 9.02
CA ARG A 198 12.19 -7.18 7.67
C ARG A 198 12.78 -8.58 7.46
N PRO A 199 13.64 -9.12 8.33
CA PRO A 199 14.22 -10.45 8.11
C PRO A 199 13.17 -11.55 8.11
N VAL A 200 12.19 -11.47 9.03
CA VAL A 200 11.11 -12.45 9.15
C VAL A 200 10.17 -12.39 7.96
N VAL A 201 9.76 -11.19 7.54
CA VAL A 201 8.90 -10.99 6.36
C VAL A 201 9.57 -11.48 5.08
N ARG A 202 10.88 -11.25 4.94
CA ARG A 202 11.63 -11.77 3.80
C ARG A 202 11.61 -13.29 3.79
N TRP A 203 11.83 -13.95 4.92
CA TRP A 203 11.73 -15.41 5.03
C TRP A 203 10.31 -15.90 4.74
N LEU A 204 9.28 -15.28 5.34
CA LEU A 204 7.87 -15.62 5.13
C LEU A 204 7.43 -15.44 3.67
N SER A 205 8.05 -14.51 2.93
CA SER A 205 7.69 -14.28 1.52
C SER A 205 7.96 -15.49 0.63
N HIS A 206 8.91 -16.33 0.99
CA HIS A 206 9.24 -17.57 0.28
C HIS A 206 8.44 -18.79 0.75
N THR A 207 7.64 -18.66 1.80
CA THR A 207 6.80 -19.74 2.34
C THR A 207 5.38 -19.69 1.76
N CYS A 208 4.60 -20.76 1.97
CA CYS A 208 3.17 -20.79 1.64
C CYS A 208 2.30 -20.04 2.66
N ILE A 209 2.88 -19.49 3.72
CA ILE A 209 2.17 -18.78 4.78
C ILE A 209 1.50 -17.53 4.21
N THR A 210 0.20 -17.41 4.46
CA THR A 210 -0.62 -16.27 4.02
C THR A 210 -0.59 -15.13 5.05
N PRO A 211 -0.83 -13.87 4.65
CA PRO A 211 -0.96 -12.75 5.58
C PRO A 211 -1.98 -13.01 6.69
N ASN A 212 -3.15 -13.57 6.37
CA ASN A 212 -4.18 -13.87 7.35
C ASN A 212 -3.72 -14.88 8.42
N GLN A 213 -2.90 -15.87 8.03
CA GLN A 213 -2.32 -16.81 9.00
C GLN A 213 -1.35 -16.12 9.96
N VAL A 214 -0.61 -15.12 9.47
CA VAL A 214 0.25 -14.28 10.32
C VAL A 214 -0.60 -13.46 11.31
N SER A 215 -1.71 -12.86 10.85
CA SER A 215 -2.65 -12.13 11.70
C SER A 215 -3.23 -13.03 12.81
N PHE A 216 -3.64 -14.27 12.50
CA PHE A 216 -4.10 -15.24 13.50
C PHE A 216 -3.00 -15.65 14.48
N GLY A 217 -1.75 -15.77 14.01
CA GLY A 217 -0.59 -15.98 14.89
C GLY A 217 -0.43 -14.83 15.90
N GLY A 218 -0.59 -13.59 15.43
CA GLY A 218 -0.59 -12.40 16.30
C GLY A 218 -1.71 -12.40 17.33
N LEU A 219 -2.92 -12.80 16.95
CA LEU A 219 -4.05 -12.94 17.87
C LEU A 219 -3.76 -14.01 18.96
N PHE A 220 -3.21 -15.15 18.57
CA PHE A 220 -2.82 -16.19 19.53
C PHE A 220 -1.81 -15.66 20.56
N VAL A 221 -0.80 -14.91 20.12
CA VAL A 221 0.18 -14.27 21.01
C VAL A 221 -0.50 -13.22 21.90
N ALA A 222 -1.50 -12.46 21.39
CA ALA A 222 -2.26 -11.52 22.19
C ALA A 222 -3.10 -12.21 23.29
N VAL A 223 -3.64 -13.40 23.03
CA VAL A 223 -4.34 -14.20 24.05
C VAL A 223 -3.37 -14.65 25.15
N LEU A 224 -2.16 -15.10 24.79
CA LEU A 224 -1.12 -15.44 25.76
C LEU A 224 -0.69 -14.22 26.58
N SER A 225 -0.61 -13.04 25.96
CA SER A 225 -0.34 -11.78 26.64
C SER A 225 -1.42 -11.46 27.68
N CYS A 226 -2.69 -11.57 27.29
CA CYS A 226 -3.83 -11.39 28.20
C CYS A 226 -3.72 -12.30 29.43
N TRP A 227 -3.47 -13.58 29.21
CA TRP A 227 -3.29 -14.56 30.27
C TRP A 227 -2.13 -14.19 31.20
N ALA A 228 -1.00 -13.75 30.65
CA ALA A 228 0.16 -13.32 31.44
C ALA A 228 -0.18 -12.08 32.28
N PHE A 229 -0.81 -11.05 31.72
CA PHE A 229 -1.25 -9.87 32.47
C PHE A 229 -2.21 -10.24 33.64
N ALA A 230 -3.11 -11.21 33.39
CA ALA A 230 -4.09 -11.63 34.40
C ALA A 230 -3.47 -12.29 35.63
N GLN A 231 -2.20 -12.74 35.59
CA GLN A 231 -1.50 -13.33 36.76
C GLN A 231 -1.18 -12.32 37.86
N GLY A 232 -1.18 -11.01 37.60
CA GLY A 232 -1.10 -9.97 38.59
C GLY A 232 0.27 -9.80 39.28
N THR A 233 1.36 -10.37 38.78
CA THR A 233 2.70 -10.17 39.34
C THR A 233 3.63 -9.48 38.37
N TYR A 234 4.66 -8.81 38.89
CA TYR A 234 5.55 -8.00 38.04
C TYR A 234 6.19 -8.78 36.89
N LEU A 235 6.74 -9.97 37.20
CA LEU A 235 7.36 -10.80 36.14
C LEU A 235 6.38 -11.22 35.06
N TRP A 236 5.15 -11.53 35.42
CA TRP A 236 4.09 -11.85 34.50
C TRP A 236 3.64 -10.63 33.72
N TYR A 237 3.65 -9.43 34.30
CA TYR A 237 3.41 -8.19 33.55
C TYR A 237 4.49 -7.92 32.50
N VAL A 238 5.78 -8.15 32.85
CA VAL A 238 6.88 -8.01 31.92
C VAL A 238 6.74 -9.01 30.76
N LEU A 239 6.40 -10.27 31.06
CA LEU A 239 6.14 -11.28 30.03
C LEU A 239 4.92 -10.87 29.18
N GLY A 240 3.83 -10.43 29.78
CA GLY A 240 2.62 -9.96 29.08
C GLY A 240 2.91 -8.80 28.15
N ALA A 241 3.67 -7.80 28.60
CA ALA A 241 4.08 -6.66 27.78
C ALA A 241 4.98 -7.06 26.61
N SER A 242 5.91 -7.99 26.85
CA SER A 242 6.77 -8.54 25.78
C SER A 242 5.97 -9.31 24.74
N LEU A 243 5.02 -10.13 25.15
CA LEU A 243 4.12 -10.85 24.25
C LEU A 243 3.21 -9.89 23.48
N PHE A 244 2.70 -8.83 24.12
CA PHE A 244 1.91 -7.81 23.44
C PHE A 244 2.72 -7.04 22.38
N PHE A 245 3.97 -6.74 22.67
CA PHE A 245 4.89 -6.15 21.71
C PHE A 245 5.09 -7.07 20.50
N ILE A 246 5.33 -8.36 20.74
CA ILE A 246 5.46 -9.38 19.69
C ILE A 246 4.17 -9.47 18.85
N ALA A 247 2.98 -9.48 19.49
CA ALA A 247 1.70 -9.46 18.77
C ALA A 247 1.56 -8.24 17.85
N GLY A 248 2.04 -7.06 18.28
CA GLY A 248 2.10 -5.86 17.44
C GLY A 248 3.08 -5.97 16.26
N LEU A 249 4.18 -6.73 16.41
CA LEU A 249 5.07 -7.03 15.29
C LEU A 249 4.40 -7.96 14.25
N PHE A 250 3.57 -8.91 14.68
CA PHE A 250 2.79 -9.76 13.76
C PHE A 250 1.85 -8.95 12.87
N ASP A 251 1.22 -7.91 13.43
CA ASP A 251 0.37 -6.98 12.67
C ASP A 251 1.15 -6.18 11.61
N GLU A 252 2.35 -5.73 11.93
CA GLU A 252 3.20 -5.09 10.91
C GLU A 252 3.66 -6.09 9.84
N MET A 253 3.95 -7.35 10.23
CA MET A 253 4.41 -8.39 9.31
C MET A 253 3.33 -8.81 8.31
N ASP A 254 2.07 -8.96 8.74
CA ASP A 254 0.98 -9.38 7.85
C ASP A 254 0.72 -8.35 6.76
N GLY A 255 0.69 -7.06 7.11
CA GLY A 255 0.55 -5.97 6.16
C GLY A 255 1.72 -5.84 5.19
N MET A 256 2.97 -6.05 5.65
CA MET A 256 4.15 -6.08 4.77
C MET A 256 4.08 -7.28 3.81
N LEU A 257 3.73 -8.45 4.33
CA LEU A 257 3.64 -9.69 3.56
C LEU A 257 2.51 -9.62 2.51
N ALA A 258 1.35 -9.04 2.87
CA ALA A 258 0.24 -8.82 1.94
C ALA A 258 0.68 -7.98 0.73
N ARG A 259 1.41 -6.89 0.96
CA ARG A 259 1.92 -6.02 -0.11
C ARG A 259 2.96 -6.72 -0.98
N ILE A 260 3.86 -7.51 -0.37
CA ILE A 260 4.90 -8.23 -1.11
C ILE A 260 4.30 -9.35 -1.95
N LYS A 261 3.35 -10.12 -1.43
CA LYS A 261 2.70 -11.24 -2.13
C LYS A 261 1.52 -10.81 -3.02
N PHE A 262 1.19 -9.51 -3.09
CA PHE A 262 -0.01 -9.00 -3.74
C PHE A 262 -1.32 -9.64 -3.22
N ALA A 263 -1.35 -9.97 -1.93
CA ALA A 263 -2.44 -10.66 -1.27
C ALA A 263 -3.37 -9.71 -0.49
N ASP A 264 -3.34 -8.41 -0.80
CA ASP A 264 -4.27 -7.45 -0.20
C ASP A 264 -5.70 -7.81 -0.60
N SER A 265 -6.60 -7.86 0.39
CA SER A 265 -8.01 -8.15 0.17
C SER A 265 -8.90 -7.35 1.12
N PRO A 266 -10.16 -7.05 0.75
CA PRO A 266 -11.10 -6.40 1.66
C PRO A 266 -11.32 -7.20 2.94
N PHE A 267 -11.35 -8.53 2.85
CA PHE A 267 -11.45 -9.42 4.01
C PHE A 267 -10.20 -9.30 4.91
N GLY A 268 -8.99 -9.27 4.34
CA GLY A 268 -7.76 -9.10 5.10
C GLY A 268 -7.74 -7.77 5.86
N THR A 269 -8.17 -6.69 5.22
CA THR A 269 -8.27 -5.36 5.87
C THR A 269 -9.31 -5.34 7.01
N TRP A 270 -10.43 -6.03 6.83
CA TRP A 270 -11.43 -6.18 7.89
C TRP A 270 -10.89 -7.04 9.05
N LEU A 271 -10.22 -8.15 8.73
CA LEU A 271 -9.63 -9.06 9.71
C LEU A 271 -8.54 -8.37 10.54
N GLU A 272 -7.65 -7.59 9.91
CA GLU A 272 -6.66 -6.73 10.57
C GLU A 272 -7.36 -5.86 11.63
N GLY A 273 -8.38 -5.08 11.23
CA GLY A 273 -9.10 -4.20 12.15
C GLY A 273 -9.85 -4.94 13.27
N PHE A 274 -10.37 -6.13 12.99
CA PHE A 274 -11.04 -6.97 13.99
C PHE A 274 -10.05 -7.51 15.02
N ILE A 275 -8.93 -8.10 14.58
CA ILE A 275 -7.87 -8.63 15.45
C ILE A 275 -7.27 -7.52 16.31
N ASP A 276 -7.12 -6.32 15.74
CA ASP A 276 -6.68 -5.13 16.46
C ASP A 276 -7.58 -4.82 17.63
N GLY A 277 -8.88 -4.71 17.37
CA GLY A 277 -9.87 -4.41 18.39
C GLY A 277 -9.89 -5.46 19.50
N VAL A 278 -9.88 -6.75 19.13
CA VAL A 278 -9.83 -7.87 20.08
C VAL A 278 -8.54 -7.85 20.90
N SER A 279 -7.39 -7.57 20.28
CA SER A 279 -6.11 -7.50 20.99
C SER A 279 -6.09 -6.42 22.07
N TYR A 280 -6.70 -5.27 21.82
CA TYR A 280 -6.85 -4.23 22.86
C TYR A 280 -7.78 -4.65 24.00
N LEU A 281 -8.91 -5.26 23.67
CA LEU A 281 -9.83 -5.76 24.69
C LEU A 281 -9.16 -6.83 25.57
N LEU A 282 -8.36 -7.71 24.96
CA LEU A 282 -7.58 -8.73 25.67
C LEU A 282 -6.52 -8.09 26.58
N LEU A 283 -5.74 -7.12 26.07
CA LEU A 283 -4.74 -6.40 26.86
C LEU A 283 -5.37 -5.75 28.09
N PHE A 284 -6.42 -4.98 27.89
CA PHE A 284 -7.06 -4.22 28.96
C PHE A 284 -7.82 -5.14 29.93
N GLY A 285 -8.46 -6.20 29.43
CA GLY A 285 -9.12 -7.21 30.25
C GLY A 285 -8.13 -7.96 31.14
N GLY A 286 -7.02 -8.45 30.57
CA GLY A 286 -5.96 -9.12 31.34
C GLY A 286 -5.33 -8.20 32.37
N THR A 287 -5.03 -6.94 31.98
CA THR A 287 -4.49 -5.95 32.92
C THR A 287 -5.46 -5.64 34.07
N ALA A 288 -6.76 -5.48 33.79
CA ALA A 288 -7.78 -5.24 34.82
C ALA A 288 -7.84 -6.36 35.86
N VAL A 289 -7.82 -7.62 35.38
CA VAL A 289 -7.80 -8.79 36.29
C VAL A 289 -6.51 -8.83 37.11
N GLY A 290 -5.36 -8.60 36.49
CA GLY A 290 -4.09 -8.60 37.18
C GLY A 290 -4.00 -7.50 38.26
N LEU A 291 -4.44 -6.29 37.95
CA LEU A 291 -4.47 -5.17 38.91
C LEU A 291 -5.52 -5.41 40.02
N TYR A 292 -6.63 -6.09 39.72
CA TYR A 292 -7.60 -6.50 40.74
C TYR A 292 -6.98 -7.36 41.83
N TRP A 293 -6.11 -8.31 41.48
CA TRP A 293 -5.41 -9.14 42.45
C TRP A 293 -4.48 -8.34 43.36
N GLN A 294 -3.95 -7.19 42.89
CA GLN A 294 -3.05 -6.34 43.64
C GLN A 294 -3.79 -5.28 44.49
N ASN A 295 -4.77 -4.58 43.87
CA ASN A 295 -5.34 -3.36 44.43
C ASN A 295 -6.83 -3.50 44.84
N GLY A 296 -7.47 -4.64 44.49
CA GLY A 296 -8.85 -4.90 44.88
C GLY A 296 -9.90 -4.44 43.86
N ARG A 297 -11.17 -4.34 44.33
CA ARG A 297 -12.36 -4.18 43.47
C ARG A 297 -12.42 -2.87 42.66
N SER A 298 -11.78 -1.82 43.10
CA SER A 298 -11.72 -0.54 42.38
C SER A 298 -11.20 -0.69 40.95
N GLU A 299 -10.22 -1.58 40.75
CA GLU A 299 -9.58 -1.80 39.45
C GLU A 299 -10.53 -2.48 38.43
N LEU A 300 -11.47 -3.29 38.91
CA LEU A 300 -12.50 -3.87 38.05
C LEU A 300 -13.47 -2.81 37.52
N VAL A 301 -13.80 -1.79 38.33
CA VAL A 301 -14.67 -0.69 37.90
C VAL A 301 -13.96 0.14 36.80
N VAL A 302 -12.70 0.50 37.03
CA VAL A 302 -11.88 1.21 36.06
C VAL A 302 -11.70 0.35 34.79
N GLY A 303 -11.45 -0.96 34.95
CA GLY A 303 -11.34 -1.91 33.87
C GLY A 303 -12.61 -2.01 33.04
N ALA A 304 -13.78 -2.09 33.70
CA ALA A 304 -15.05 -2.08 32.98
C ALA A 304 -15.26 -0.79 32.17
N ALA A 305 -14.96 0.37 32.80
CA ALA A 305 -15.02 1.65 32.07
C ALA A 305 -14.08 1.67 30.86
N LEU A 306 -12.82 1.22 31.04
CA LEU A 306 -11.85 1.12 29.94
C LEU A 306 -12.31 0.21 28.82
N LEU A 307 -12.83 -0.98 29.14
CA LEU A 307 -13.35 -1.91 28.13
C LEU A 307 -14.56 -1.35 27.38
N ILE A 308 -15.49 -0.69 28.09
CA ILE A 308 -16.63 0.00 27.47
C ILE A 308 -16.15 1.13 26.56
N GLY A 309 -15.23 1.99 27.03
CA GLY A 309 -14.67 3.07 26.25
C GLY A 309 -13.96 2.57 25.00
N THR A 310 -13.20 1.48 25.12
CA THR A 310 -12.51 0.82 23.98
C THR A 310 -13.49 0.23 22.99
N ALA A 311 -14.52 -0.49 23.46
CA ALA A 311 -15.56 -1.06 22.61
C ALA A 311 -16.32 0.03 21.85
N LEU A 312 -16.71 1.13 22.54
CA LEU A 312 -17.35 2.28 21.90
C LEU A 312 -16.44 2.93 20.85
N THR A 313 -15.14 3.06 21.15
CA THR A 313 -14.17 3.59 20.16
C THR A 313 -14.11 2.72 18.91
N ILE A 314 -14.05 1.39 19.07
CA ILE A 314 -14.02 0.43 17.96
C ILE A 314 -15.31 0.53 17.13
N ILE A 315 -16.46 0.53 17.80
CA ILE A 315 -17.77 0.59 17.13
C ILE A 315 -17.92 1.92 16.37
N VAL A 316 -17.68 3.05 17.02
CA VAL A 316 -17.84 4.39 16.45
C VAL A 316 -16.90 4.56 15.25
N THR A 317 -15.61 4.21 15.39
CA THR A 317 -14.66 4.35 14.28
C THR A 317 -14.96 3.38 13.12
N SER A 318 -15.46 2.18 13.39
CA SER A 318 -15.87 1.22 12.36
C SER A 318 -17.10 1.70 11.59
N LEU A 319 -18.11 2.25 12.29
CA LEU A 319 -19.29 2.85 11.66
C LEU A 319 -18.90 4.05 10.79
N MET A 320 -17.98 4.89 11.26
CA MET A 320 -17.51 6.05 10.50
C MET A 320 -16.75 5.65 9.24
N ARG A 321 -15.89 4.63 9.32
CA ARG A 321 -15.19 4.08 8.13
C ARG A 321 -16.20 3.58 7.09
N LYS A 322 -17.26 2.90 7.52
CA LYS A 322 -18.29 2.38 6.63
C LYS A 322 -19.08 3.47 5.90
N HIS A 323 -19.32 4.63 6.56
CA HIS A 323 -20.10 5.71 5.99
C HIS A 323 -19.25 6.79 5.30
N GLY A 324 -17.97 6.90 5.64
CA GLY A 324 -17.09 7.97 5.18
C GLY A 324 -16.07 7.56 4.11
N ALA A 325 -16.07 6.30 3.66
CA ALA A 325 -15.20 5.82 2.60
C ALA A 325 -15.92 4.87 1.64
N PRO A 326 -15.48 4.79 0.36
CA PRO A 326 -15.95 3.77 -0.57
C PRO A 326 -15.70 2.36 -0.02
N ALA A 327 -16.61 1.42 -0.29
CA ALA A 327 -16.53 0.04 0.23
C ALA A 327 -15.27 -0.72 -0.23
N ASP A 328 -14.72 -0.36 -1.38
CA ASP A 328 -13.48 -0.91 -1.95
C ASP A 328 -12.20 -0.29 -1.34
N ARG A 329 -12.31 0.86 -0.63
CA ARG A 329 -11.18 1.61 -0.09
C ARG A 329 -11.40 2.16 1.33
N PRO A 330 -11.69 1.31 2.31
CA PRO A 330 -12.03 1.76 3.68
C PRO A 330 -10.88 2.54 4.37
N ASN A 331 -9.65 2.36 3.93
CA ASN A 331 -8.49 3.08 4.47
C ASN A 331 -8.37 4.53 4.01
N GLU A 332 -9.10 4.94 2.95
CA GLU A 332 -9.13 6.34 2.51
C GLU A 332 -9.82 7.26 3.55
N TYR A 333 -10.72 6.71 4.37
CA TYR A 333 -11.33 7.48 5.46
C TYR A 333 -10.30 8.12 6.38
N LEU A 334 -9.30 7.36 6.83
CA LEU A 334 -8.27 7.87 7.73
C LEU A 334 -7.40 8.94 7.05
N GLY A 335 -7.02 8.72 5.78
CA GLY A 335 -6.26 9.71 5.01
C GLY A 335 -7.02 11.03 4.85
N ASN A 336 -8.30 10.95 4.48
CA ASN A 336 -9.16 12.11 4.34
C ASN A 336 -9.39 12.83 5.69
N PHE A 337 -9.59 12.07 6.76
CA PHE A 337 -9.74 12.60 8.10
C PHE A 337 -8.51 13.40 8.55
N TYR A 338 -7.30 12.86 8.32
CA TYR A 338 -6.06 13.54 8.67
C TYR A 338 -5.85 14.82 7.87
N GLN A 339 -6.15 14.81 6.57
CA GLN A 339 -6.08 16.02 5.73
C GLN A 339 -7.06 17.10 6.19
N LEU A 340 -8.29 16.72 6.56
CA LEU A 340 -9.28 17.66 7.09
C LEU A 340 -8.86 18.23 8.44
N LEU A 341 -8.26 17.40 9.30
CA LEU A 341 -7.74 17.82 10.59
C LEU A 341 -6.52 18.76 10.45
N GLU A 342 -5.68 18.58 9.43
CA GLU A 342 -4.58 19.50 9.11
C GLU A 342 -5.08 20.86 8.61
N LYS A 343 -6.11 20.85 7.77
CA LYS A 343 -6.71 22.09 7.23
C LYS A 343 -7.47 22.90 8.28
N ASP A 344 -8.01 22.26 9.32
CA ASP A 344 -8.75 22.93 10.40
C ASP A 344 -7.81 23.49 11.47
N SER A 345 -6.97 24.46 11.08
CA SER A 345 -6.00 25.10 11.98
C SER A 345 -6.64 26.11 12.95
N SER A 346 -7.85 26.57 12.66
CA SER A 346 -8.56 27.60 13.45
C SER A 346 -9.12 27.09 14.78
N ASN A 347 -9.35 25.77 14.91
CA ASN A 347 -9.95 25.18 16.11
C ASN A 347 -8.87 24.62 17.04
N TRP A 348 -8.89 25.08 18.30
CA TRP A 348 -7.97 24.61 19.34
C TRP A 348 -8.09 23.10 19.61
N ILE A 349 -9.31 22.53 19.52
CA ILE A 349 -9.55 21.08 19.66
C ILE A 349 -8.83 20.31 18.55
N SER A 350 -8.90 20.80 17.31
CA SER A 350 -8.21 20.19 16.16
C SER A 350 -6.68 20.26 16.34
N ARG A 351 -6.17 21.33 16.92
CA ARG A 351 -4.74 21.51 17.22
C ARG A 351 -4.25 20.53 18.28
N ILE A 352 -4.98 20.40 19.40
CA ILE A 352 -4.66 19.45 20.47
C ILE A 352 -4.81 18.02 19.97
N SER A 353 -5.89 17.70 19.23
CA SER A 353 -6.12 16.37 18.70
C SER A 353 -4.99 15.92 17.77
N ARG A 354 -4.41 16.81 16.96
CA ARG A 354 -3.24 16.48 16.13
C ARG A 354 -2.02 16.07 16.96
N GLN A 355 -1.78 16.74 18.08
CA GLN A 355 -0.67 16.42 18.97
C GLN A 355 -0.89 15.07 19.69
N ILE A 356 -2.08 14.88 20.25
CA ILE A 356 -2.44 13.65 20.98
C ILE A 356 -2.46 12.44 20.01
N GLN A 357 -2.92 12.62 18.78
CA GLN A 357 -3.09 11.56 17.79
C GLN A 357 -1.76 10.85 17.46
N ALA A 358 -0.64 11.57 17.46
CA ALA A 358 0.68 10.97 17.28
C ALA A 358 0.98 9.93 18.34
N PHE A 359 0.53 10.16 19.60
CA PHE A 359 0.72 9.26 20.73
C PHE A 359 -0.27 8.08 20.75
N MET A 360 -1.46 8.25 20.16
CA MET A 360 -2.52 7.23 20.16
C MET A 360 -2.39 6.22 19.01
N ARG A 361 -1.37 6.35 18.15
CA ARG A 361 -1.12 5.37 17.08
C ARG A 361 -0.75 4.02 17.65
N ARG A 362 -1.33 2.95 17.12
CA ARG A 362 -1.08 1.57 17.57
C ARG A 362 0.41 1.23 17.63
N GLY A 363 1.17 1.56 16.58
CA GLY A 363 2.60 1.29 16.53
C GLY A 363 3.42 1.95 17.65
N VAL A 364 2.85 2.96 18.34
CA VAL A 364 3.46 3.65 19.48
C VAL A 364 2.99 3.01 20.79
N MET A 365 1.73 2.61 20.88
CA MET A 365 1.11 2.10 22.09
C MET A 365 1.79 0.82 22.60
N ILE A 366 2.23 -0.07 21.72
CA ILE A 366 2.96 -1.29 22.12
C ILE A 366 4.25 -0.96 22.90
N HIS A 367 4.92 0.16 22.55
CA HIS A 367 6.11 0.62 23.27
C HIS A 367 5.75 1.20 24.65
N TYR A 368 4.63 1.94 24.75
CA TYR A 368 4.20 2.47 26.03
C TYR A 368 3.86 1.36 27.02
N VAL A 369 3.16 0.32 26.60
CA VAL A 369 2.87 -0.84 27.46
C VAL A 369 4.16 -1.41 28.03
N VAL A 370 5.19 -1.62 27.21
CA VAL A 370 6.50 -2.12 27.67
C VAL A 370 7.17 -1.14 28.64
N ILE A 371 7.26 0.14 28.27
CA ILE A 371 7.96 1.15 29.08
C ILE A 371 7.29 1.31 30.43
N PHE A 372 5.97 1.50 30.47
CA PHE A 372 5.25 1.65 31.74
C PHE A 372 5.34 0.40 32.60
N THR A 373 5.32 -0.79 32.02
CA THR A 373 5.50 -2.05 32.74
C THR A 373 6.89 -2.14 33.36
N LEU A 374 7.95 -1.84 32.59
CA LEU A 374 9.33 -1.88 33.10
C LEU A 374 9.59 -0.84 34.21
N LEU A 375 8.92 0.30 34.15
CA LEU A 375 8.98 1.36 35.17
C LEU A 375 8.03 1.15 36.37
N HIS A 376 7.42 -0.03 36.52
CA HIS A 376 6.40 -0.33 37.51
C HIS A 376 5.16 0.60 37.45
N GLY A 377 4.97 1.29 36.35
CA GLY A 377 3.91 2.27 36.11
C GLY A 377 2.69 1.74 35.34
N LEU A 378 2.51 0.40 35.25
CA LEU A 378 1.41 -0.21 34.49
C LEU A 378 0.03 0.31 34.97
N TRP A 379 -0.16 0.54 36.26
CA TRP A 379 -1.38 1.13 36.82
C TRP A 379 -1.64 2.53 36.24
N ALA A 380 -0.62 3.38 36.13
CA ALA A 380 -0.76 4.73 35.59
C ALA A 380 -1.15 4.67 34.10
N PHE A 381 -0.50 3.78 33.32
CA PHE A 381 -0.89 3.52 31.93
C PHE A 381 -2.36 3.09 31.84
N PHE A 382 -2.82 2.21 32.72
CA PHE A 382 -4.19 1.70 32.75
C PHE A 382 -5.23 2.83 32.97
N TYR A 383 -4.98 3.71 33.92
CA TYR A 383 -5.85 4.86 34.18
C TYR A 383 -5.83 5.88 33.04
N ILE A 384 -4.66 6.18 32.49
CA ILE A 384 -4.54 7.06 31.31
C ILE A 384 -5.30 6.46 30.11
N ALA A 385 -5.18 5.15 29.90
CA ALA A 385 -5.90 4.46 28.84
C ALA A 385 -7.42 4.51 29.05
N ALA A 386 -7.92 4.38 30.29
CA ALA A 386 -9.34 4.49 30.59
C ALA A 386 -9.90 5.88 30.21
N ILE A 387 -9.23 6.95 30.62
CA ILE A 387 -9.63 8.32 30.24
C ILE A 387 -9.54 8.52 28.73
N SER A 388 -8.43 8.10 28.12
CA SER A 388 -8.16 8.29 26.70
C SER A 388 -9.15 7.53 25.82
N SER A 389 -9.60 6.34 26.23
CA SER A 389 -10.57 5.54 25.46
C SER A 389 -11.91 6.27 25.31
N HIS A 390 -12.38 6.90 26.41
CA HIS A 390 -13.62 7.69 26.34
C HIS A 390 -13.45 8.99 25.56
N LEU A 391 -12.33 9.65 25.71
CA LEU A 391 -12.03 10.87 24.95
C LEU A 391 -11.99 10.59 23.44
N THR A 392 -11.46 9.42 23.04
CA THR A 392 -11.31 9.06 21.62
C THR A 392 -12.65 8.91 20.90
N TRP A 393 -13.61 8.16 21.42
CA TRP A 393 -14.90 8.02 20.74
C TRP A 393 -15.73 9.31 20.77
N ILE A 394 -15.62 10.14 21.82
CA ILE A 394 -16.27 11.45 21.91
C ILE A 394 -15.70 12.38 20.84
N LEU A 395 -14.37 12.47 20.73
CA LEU A 395 -13.72 13.28 19.69
C LEU A 395 -14.03 12.76 18.29
N ALA A 396 -14.09 11.45 18.09
CA ALA A 396 -14.48 10.84 16.83
C ALA A 396 -15.90 11.28 16.42
N LEU A 397 -16.89 11.25 17.34
CA LEU A 397 -18.24 11.75 17.07
C LEU A 397 -18.24 13.25 16.77
N TYR A 398 -17.49 14.04 17.54
CA TYR A 398 -17.38 15.49 17.34
C TYR A 398 -16.86 15.80 15.95
N PHE A 399 -15.72 15.21 15.53
CA PHE A 399 -15.13 15.46 14.23
C PHE A 399 -15.98 14.92 13.07
N ASN A 400 -16.64 13.77 13.27
CA ASN A 400 -17.56 13.26 12.28
C ASN A 400 -18.71 14.24 12.03
N ARG A 401 -19.30 14.79 13.10
CA ARG A 401 -20.34 15.81 12.97
C ARG A 401 -19.81 17.08 12.32
N ARG A 402 -18.58 17.50 12.63
CA ARG A 402 -17.95 18.71 12.12
C ARG A 402 -17.56 18.60 10.64
N PHE A 403 -16.94 17.49 10.25
CA PHE A 403 -16.38 17.35 8.92
C PHE A 403 -17.31 16.65 7.92
N PHE A 404 -18.11 15.70 8.36
CA PHE A 404 -18.90 14.85 7.49
C PHE A 404 -20.40 15.14 7.51
N LYS A 405 -20.96 15.60 8.63
CA LYS A 405 -22.42 15.88 8.71
C LYS A 405 -22.90 17.13 7.97
N ARG A 406 -22.01 18.08 7.65
CA ARG A 406 -22.32 19.21 6.78
C ARG A 406 -22.43 18.84 5.29
N HIS A 407 -22.15 17.60 4.94
CA HIS A 407 -22.09 17.11 3.56
C HIS A 407 -22.89 15.81 3.33
N ILE A 408 -23.87 15.48 4.19
CA ILE A 408 -24.89 14.47 3.87
C ILE A 408 -26.03 15.19 3.10
N ASP A 409 -25.67 15.78 1.98
CA ASP A 409 -26.57 15.97 0.86
C ASP A 409 -26.38 14.75 -0.05
N PRO A 410 -27.46 14.06 -0.52
CA PRO A 410 -27.34 12.91 -1.42
C PRO A 410 -26.60 13.21 -2.73
N TYR A 411 -26.43 14.49 -3.04
CA TYR A 411 -25.65 14.99 -4.19
C TYR A 411 -24.13 15.11 -3.95
N SER A 412 -23.61 14.91 -2.72
CA SER A 412 -22.19 15.15 -2.41
C SER A 412 -21.24 14.01 -2.82
N TYR A 413 -21.74 12.92 -3.38
CA TYR A 413 -20.91 12.00 -4.17
C TYR A 413 -20.18 12.71 -5.33
N GLY A 414 -20.71 13.88 -5.78
CA GLY A 414 -20.04 14.74 -6.74
C GLY A 414 -18.85 15.54 -6.20
N ILE A 415 -18.74 15.77 -4.89
CA ILE A 415 -17.66 16.58 -4.29
C ILE A 415 -16.43 15.72 -4.01
N GLN A 416 -16.59 14.46 -3.63
CA GLN A 416 -15.45 13.52 -3.58
C GLN A 416 -14.82 13.38 -4.98
N ARG A 417 -15.62 13.33 -6.04
CA ARG A 417 -15.13 13.39 -7.43
C ARG A 417 -14.48 14.75 -7.77
N LYS A 418 -14.93 15.87 -7.18
CA LYS A 418 -14.34 17.21 -7.39
C LYS A 418 -13.04 17.39 -6.61
N VAL A 419 -12.91 16.88 -5.41
CA VAL A 419 -11.65 16.92 -4.64
C VAL A 419 -10.60 16.03 -5.31
N TRP A 420 -10.99 14.86 -5.81
CA TRP A 420 -10.12 13.99 -6.61
C TRP A 420 -9.80 14.61 -7.99
N LYS A 421 -10.77 15.19 -8.68
CA LYS A 421 -10.52 15.95 -9.92
C LYS A 421 -9.68 17.21 -9.66
N HIS A 422 -9.79 17.83 -8.51
CA HIS A 422 -8.95 18.98 -8.17
C HIS A 422 -7.52 18.55 -7.81
N TYR A 423 -7.34 17.37 -7.20
CA TYR A 423 -6.01 16.75 -7.00
C TYR A 423 -5.41 16.28 -8.34
N GLU A 424 -6.21 15.69 -9.23
CA GLU A 424 -5.79 15.39 -10.60
C GLU A 424 -5.58 16.67 -11.43
N SER A 425 -6.43 17.66 -11.33
CA SER A 425 -6.31 18.89 -12.13
C SER A 425 -5.23 19.86 -11.64
N THR A 426 -4.88 19.88 -10.37
CA THR A 426 -3.72 20.64 -9.87
C THR A 426 -2.39 19.98 -10.20
N HIS A 427 -2.40 18.69 -10.53
CA HIS A 427 -1.20 17.97 -10.98
C HIS A 427 -1.15 17.70 -12.49
N ILE A 428 -2.27 17.85 -13.23
CA ILE A 428 -2.35 17.61 -14.67
C ILE A 428 -2.53 18.90 -15.50
N SER A 429 -2.97 20.02 -14.93
CA SER A 429 -3.30 21.24 -15.68
C SER A 429 -2.23 22.34 -15.70
N ARG A 430 -0.95 21.98 -15.83
CA ARG A 430 0.08 22.90 -16.32
C ARG A 430 0.59 22.51 -17.72
N GLY A 431 -0.31 22.23 -18.63
CA GLY A 431 0.14 21.97 -20.01
C GLY A 431 -0.98 21.48 -20.92
N SER A 432 -1.88 22.32 -21.34
CA SER A 432 -2.45 22.35 -22.69
C SER A 432 -3.59 23.36 -22.78
N GLY A 433 -3.29 24.51 -23.33
CA GLY A 433 -4.31 25.40 -23.87
C GLY A 433 -4.85 24.82 -25.17
N HIS A 434 -6.09 24.38 -25.16
CA HIS A 434 -6.90 24.25 -26.38
C HIS A 434 -8.31 24.75 -26.09
N PRO A 435 -8.91 25.55 -27.02
CA PRO A 435 -10.22 26.14 -26.82
C PRO A 435 -11.33 25.11 -27.05
N HIS A 436 -12.36 25.20 -26.22
CA HIS A 436 -13.61 24.45 -26.37
C HIS A 436 -14.30 24.83 -27.69
N PRO A 437 -14.85 23.87 -28.45
CA PRO A 437 -15.79 24.20 -29.51
C PRO A 437 -17.15 24.61 -28.91
N ALA A 438 -17.67 25.69 -29.46
CA ALA A 438 -18.94 26.32 -29.09
C ALA A 438 -20.14 25.38 -29.33
N ASP A 439 -21.04 25.40 -28.34
CA ASP A 439 -22.37 24.82 -28.39
C ASP A 439 -23.22 25.53 -29.48
N SER A 440 -23.48 24.86 -30.58
CA SER A 440 -24.47 25.29 -31.57
C SER A 440 -25.80 24.57 -31.27
N ARG A 441 -26.71 25.24 -30.60
CA ARG A 441 -28.12 24.85 -30.55
C ARG A 441 -28.81 25.33 -31.81
N PRO A 442 -29.64 24.53 -32.50
CA PRO A 442 -30.50 25.02 -33.56
C PRO A 442 -31.73 25.71 -32.93
N THR A 443 -31.87 26.96 -33.22
CA THR A 443 -33.12 27.72 -33.06
C THR A 443 -34.14 27.28 -34.10
N SER A 444 -35.26 26.73 -33.65
CA SER A 444 -36.44 26.52 -34.47
C SER A 444 -37.25 27.83 -34.55
N GLU A 445 -37.17 28.55 -35.64
CA GLU A 445 -38.15 29.56 -35.97
C GLU A 445 -39.43 28.92 -36.52
N VAL A 446 -40.52 29.18 -35.84
CA VAL A 446 -41.87 28.96 -36.34
C VAL A 446 -42.34 30.27 -36.97
N SER A 447 -42.44 30.29 -38.28
CA SER A 447 -43.12 31.38 -39.02
C SER A 447 -44.61 31.05 -39.18
N HIS A 448 -45.46 31.81 -38.52
CA HIS A 448 -46.86 31.97 -38.96
C HIS A 448 -46.94 33.07 -40.00
N SER A 449 -47.56 32.78 -41.12
CA SER A 449 -48.17 33.79 -41.99
C SER A 449 -49.37 33.19 -42.69
N SER A 450 -50.50 33.87 -42.47
CA SER A 450 -51.72 34.02 -43.29
C SER A 450 -52.45 32.76 -43.70
#